data_01abf07bd1c3c874e51efd3f785c245a
#
_entry.id   01abf07bd1c3c874e51efd3f785c245a
#
_cell.length_a   1.000
_cell.length_b   1.000
_cell.length_c   1.000
_cell.angle_alpha   90.00
_cell.angle_beta   90.00
_cell.angle_gamma   90.00
#
_symmetry.space_group_name_H-M   'P 1'
#
loop_
_entity.id
_entity.type
_entity.pdbx_description
1 polymer ?
#
loop_
_entity_poly.entity_id
_entity_poly.type
_entity_poly.pdbx_seq_one_letter_code
_entity_poly.pdbx_strand_id
1 'polypeptide(L)'
;DIELCLKKGEIMTLIGPNGAGKTTILKSIIRQLKPLGGVACLDGSSMEKLTGKELSQKLSVVLTERVRPEMMTCKDVVATGRYPYTGKFGILSEKDWAIVQESMELVHIEELAERDFSKTSDGQKQRVMLARALCQQPDIIVLDEPTSFLDIRYKLEFLSIIQNMSRTRHLSVIMSLHELDLAGRISDKIACVHGDRVD
;
A
#
# COMPACT_ATOMS: atom_id res chain seq x y z
N ASP A 1 17.54 -18.18 -1.07
CA ASP A 1 16.16 -18.46 -1.51
C ASP A 1 15.20 -17.80 -0.53
N ILE A 2 14.12 -17.20 -1.06
CA ILE A 2 13.11 -16.50 -0.27
C ILE A 2 11.78 -17.24 -0.45
N GLU A 3 11.16 -17.67 0.65
CA GLU A 3 9.82 -18.25 0.64
C GLU A 3 8.93 -17.46 1.61
N LEU A 4 7.97 -16.72 1.07
CA LEU A 4 7.02 -15.91 1.83
C LEU A 4 5.60 -16.35 1.48
N CYS A 5 4.78 -16.59 2.50
CA CYS A 5 3.38 -16.94 2.34
C CYS A 5 2.51 -16.04 3.22
N LEU A 6 1.60 -15.31 2.59
CA LEU A 6 0.62 -14.44 3.23
C LEU A 6 -0.78 -15.00 3.01
N LYS A 7 -1.54 -15.20 4.07
CA LYS A 7 -2.96 -15.57 3.98
C LYS A 7 -3.83 -14.33 3.86
N LYS A 8 -5.05 -14.53 3.37
CA LYS A 8 -6.03 -13.45 3.24
C LYS A 8 -6.32 -12.81 4.60
N GLY A 9 -6.21 -11.49 4.65
CA GLY A 9 -6.42 -10.70 5.86
C GLY A 9 -5.26 -10.77 6.87
N GLU A 10 -4.10 -11.31 6.52
CA GLU A 10 -2.90 -11.26 7.35
C GLU A 10 -2.06 -10.02 7.04
N ILE A 11 -1.34 -9.56 8.04
CA ILE A 11 -0.32 -8.51 7.95
C ILE A 11 1.06 -9.13 8.09
N MET A 12 1.90 -8.99 7.05
CA MET A 12 3.30 -9.39 7.06
C MET A 12 4.20 -8.17 7.04
N THR A 13 5.14 -8.10 7.96
CA THR A 13 6.12 -7.02 8.00
C THR A 13 7.53 -7.54 7.72
N LEU A 14 8.19 -6.91 6.76
CA LEU A 14 9.61 -7.12 6.47
C LEU A 14 10.43 -6.19 7.38
N ILE A 15 11.33 -6.74 8.15
CA ILE A 15 12.27 -6.00 9.00
C ILE A 15 13.70 -6.33 8.59
N GLY A 16 14.64 -5.47 8.95
CA GLY A 16 16.06 -5.65 8.65
C GLY A 16 16.78 -4.31 8.46
N PRO A 17 18.11 -4.31 8.45
CA PRO A 17 18.90 -3.09 8.29
C PRO A 17 18.65 -2.40 6.94
N ASN A 18 19.10 -1.13 6.84
CA ASN A 18 19.06 -0.42 5.57
C ASN A 18 19.97 -1.14 4.55
N GLY A 19 19.48 -1.25 3.31
CA GLY A 19 20.19 -1.97 2.25
C GLY A 19 20.03 -3.50 2.29
N ALA A 20 19.33 -4.08 3.27
CA ALA A 20 19.12 -5.53 3.34
C ALA A 20 18.27 -6.12 2.20
N GLY A 21 17.61 -5.28 1.38
CA GLY A 21 16.84 -5.74 0.23
C GLY A 21 15.33 -5.72 0.43
N LYS A 22 14.79 -5.18 1.53
CA LYS A 22 13.34 -5.09 1.78
C LYS A 22 12.56 -4.47 0.61
N THR A 23 12.96 -3.27 0.18
CA THR A 23 12.36 -2.59 -0.99
C THR A 23 12.53 -3.40 -2.27
N THR A 24 13.64 -4.11 -2.45
CA THR A 24 13.86 -4.99 -3.62
C THR A 24 12.87 -6.14 -3.63
N ILE A 25 12.61 -6.77 -2.48
CA ILE A 25 11.59 -7.83 -2.35
C ILE A 25 10.21 -7.26 -2.68
N LEU A 26 9.83 -6.12 -2.08
CA LEU A 26 8.55 -5.48 -2.36
C LEU A 26 8.40 -5.13 -3.84
N LYS A 27 9.41 -4.51 -4.47
CA LYS A 27 9.42 -4.17 -5.90
C LYS A 27 9.35 -5.41 -6.80
N SER A 28 9.90 -6.55 -6.38
CA SER A 28 9.78 -7.81 -7.11
C SER A 28 8.35 -8.38 -7.01
N ILE A 29 7.73 -8.34 -5.83
CA ILE A 29 6.35 -8.77 -5.63
C ILE A 29 5.39 -7.97 -6.52
N ILE A 30 5.55 -6.65 -6.62
CA ILE A 30 4.69 -5.78 -7.45
C ILE A 30 5.08 -5.74 -8.93
N ARG A 31 6.04 -6.57 -9.36
CA ARG A 31 6.52 -6.67 -10.73
C ARG A 31 7.21 -5.40 -11.28
N GLN A 32 7.68 -4.51 -10.41
CA GLN A 32 8.55 -3.40 -10.83
C GLN A 32 9.98 -3.85 -11.09
N LEU A 33 10.43 -4.91 -10.41
CA LEU A 33 11.70 -5.57 -10.65
C LEU A 33 11.44 -7.01 -11.10
N LYS A 34 12.16 -7.43 -12.12
CA LYS A 34 12.11 -8.85 -12.56
C LYS A 34 12.97 -9.67 -11.60
N PRO A 35 12.41 -10.70 -10.94
CA PRO A 35 13.20 -11.58 -10.10
C PRO A 35 14.21 -12.38 -10.94
N LEU A 36 15.35 -12.72 -10.36
CA LEU A 36 16.36 -13.57 -10.99
C LEU A 36 15.85 -15.01 -11.17
N GLY A 37 14.93 -15.43 -10.32
CA GLY A 37 14.28 -16.74 -10.37
C GLY A 37 13.12 -16.77 -9.38
N GLY A 38 12.38 -17.90 -9.36
CA GLY A 38 11.19 -18.06 -8.53
C GLY A 38 9.92 -17.49 -9.15
N VAL A 39 8.83 -17.54 -8.39
CA VAL A 39 7.50 -17.11 -8.84
C VAL A 39 6.76 -16.43 -7.69
N ALA A 40 6.10 -15.32 -7.97
CA ALA A 40 5.11 -14.74 -7.07
C ALA A 40 3.71 -15.19 -7.50
N CYS A 41 2.95 -15.71 -6.54
CA CYS A 41 1.59 -16.20 -6.77
C CYS A 41 0.57 -15.35 -5.99
N LEU A 42 -0.60 -15.16 -6.60
CA LEU A 42 -1.77 -14.57 -6.00
C LEU A 42 -2.94 -15.53 -6.20
N ASP A 43 -3.60 -15.94 -5.11
CA ASP A 43 -4.68 -16.95 -5.13
C ASP A 43 -4.27 -18.26 -5.84
N GLY A 44 -3.04 -18.72 -5.62
CA GLY A 44 -2.50 -19.93 -6.25
C GLY A 44 -2.12 -19.80 -7.74
N SER A 45 -2.35 -18.62 -8.35
CA SER A 45 -2.00 -18.35 -9.74
C SER A 45 -0.75 -17.46 -9.83
N SER A 46 0.16 -17.80 -10.77
CA SER A 46 1.33 -16.95 -11.01
C SER A 46 0.89 -15.54 -11.41
N MET A 47 1.43 -14.54 -10.71
CA MET A 47 1.15 -13.14 -11.01
C MET A 47 1.62 -12.73 -12.43
N GLU A 48 2.60 -13.45 -13.01
CA GLU A 48 3.07 -13.18 -14.37
C GLU A 48 1.98 -13.37 -15.44
N LYS A 49 0.98 -14.22 -15.15
CA LYS A 49 -0.14 -14.47 -16.05
C LYS A 49 -1.20 -13.38 -16.04
N LEU A 50 -1.19 -12.52 -15.02
CA LEU A 50 -2.13 -11.41 -14.91
C LEU A 50 -1.72 -10.25 -15.82
N THR A 51 -2.69 -9.68 -16.52
CA THR A 51 -2.50 -8.41 -17.22
C THR A 51 -2.23 -7.28 -16.20
N GLY A 52 -1.63 -6.17 -16.65
CA GLY A 52 -1.41 -5.01 -15.78
C GLY A 52 -2.71 -4.49 -15.15
N LYS A 53 -3.83 -4.54 -15.89
CA LYS A 53 -5.15 -4.13 -15.39
C LYS A 53 -5.66 -5.07 -14.31
N GLU A 54 -5.62 -6.38 -14.52
CA GLU A 54 -6.03 -7.39 -13.53
C GLU A 54 -5.19 -7.29 -12.25
N LEU A 55 -3.87 -7.13 -12.40
CA LEU A 55 -2.98 -6.94 -11.25
C LEU A 55 -3.32 -5.66 -10.49
N SER A 56 -3.54 -4.54 -11.18
CA SER A 56 -3.89 -3.27 -10.55
C SER A 56 -5.28 -3.24 -9.92
N GLN A 57 -6.17 -4.16 -10.23
CA GLN A 57 -7.44 -4.34 -9.52
C GLN A 57 -7.30 -5.17 -8.23
N LYS A 58 -6.26 -5.99 -8.11
CA LYS A 58 -6.04 -6.89 -6.97
C LYS A 58 -4.98 -6.38 -5.99
N LEU A 59 -4.01 -5.61 -6.48
CA LEU A 59 -2.86 -5.17 -5.71
C LEU A 59 -2.67 -3.68 -5.82
N SER A 60 -2.58 -2.99 -4.69
CA SER A 60 -2.22 -1.58 -4.62
C SER A 60 -0.90 -1.37 -3.89
N VAL A 61 -0.29 -0.21 -4.11
CA VAL A 61 1.07 0.08 -3.65
C VAL A 61 1.19 1.49 -3.12
N VAL A 62 1.86 1.63 -1.97
CA VAL A 62 2.38 2.89 -1.47
C VAL A 62 3.88 2.74 -1.26
N LEU A 63 4.66 3.36 -2.14
CA LEU A 63 6.13 3.34 -2.07
C LEU A 63 6.66 4.56 -1.33
N THR A 64 7.88 4.46 -0.83
CA THR A 64 8.61 5.55 -0.19
C THR A 64 8.90 6.72 -1.15
N GLU A 65 8.91 6.45 -2.47
CA GLU A 65 9.13 7.47 -3.49
C GLU A 65 8.03 8.53 -3.43
N ARG A 66 8.43 9.80 -3.24
CA ARG A 66 7.49 10.91 -3.12
C ARG A 66 6.88 11.24 -4.48
N VAL A 67 5.64 10.87 -4.66
CA VAL A 67 4.83 11.36 -5.78
C VAL A 67 4.55 12.85 -5.53
N ARG A 68 4.80 13.69 -6.52
CA ARG A 68 4.54 15.14 -6.48
C ARG A 68 3.54 15.51 -7.57
N PRO A 69 2.26 15.18 -7.41
CA PRO A 69 1.25 15.63 -8.36
C PRO A 69 1.16 17.15 -8.28
N GLU A 70 1.31 17.80 -9.40
CA GLU A 70 1.14 19.25 -9.52
C GLU A 70 -0.33 19.56 -9.83
N MET A 71 -0.85 20.65 -9.24
CA MET A 71 -2.20 21.16 -9.49
C MET A 71 -3.34 20.15 -9.22
N MET A 72 -3.14 19.22 -8.28
CA MET A 72 -4.17 18.25 -7.88
C MET A 72 -4.61 18.49 -6.44
N THR A 73 -5.91 18.41 -6.19
CA THR A 73 -6.46 18.34 -4.83
C THR A 73 -6.18 16.97 -4.21
N CYS A 74 -6.32 16.85 -2.87
CA CYS A 74 -6.21 15.55 -2.21
C CYS A 74 -7.24 14.56 -2.75
N LYS A 75 -8.46 15.01 -3.03
CA LYS A 75 -9.53 14.22 -3.63
C LYS A 75 -9.15 13.71 -5.02
N ASP A 76 -8.55 14.57 -5.87
CA ASP A 76 -8.08 14.15 -7.19
C ASP A 76 -7.01 13.07 -7.10
N VAL A 77 -6.07 13.21 -6.14
CA VAL A 77 -5.03 12.19 -5.91
C VAL A 77 -5.67 10.86 -5.51
N VAL A 78 -6.62 10.86 -4.58
CA VAL A 78 -7.35 9.64 -4.16
C VAL A 78 -8.11 9.05 -5.34
N ALA A 79 -8.77 9.88 -6.15
CA ALA A 79 -9.55 9.46 -7.31
C ALA A 79 -8.72 8.71 -8.36
N THR A 80 -7.40 8.98 -8.46
CA THR A 80 -6.51 8.19 -9.34
C THR A 80 -6.50 6.70 -9.00
N GLY A 81 -6.84 6.30 -7.77
CA GLY A 81 -7.02 4.91 -7.37
C GLY A 81 -8.11 4.17 -8.14
N ARG A 82 -9.04 4.90 -8.78
CA ARG A 82 -10.12 4.31 -9.58
C ARG A 82 -9.75 4.05 -11.04
N TYR A 83 -8.58 4.51 -11.52
CA TYR A 83 -8.17 4.33 -12.92
C TYR A 83 -8.22 2.89 -13.43
N PRO A 84 -7.89 1.83 -12.65
CA PRO A 84 -8.04 0.45 -13.12
C PRO A 84 -9.47 0.06 -13.50
N TYR A 85 -10.46 0.81 -13.05
CA TYR A 85 -11.90 0.56 -13.27
C TYR A 85 -12.52 1.47 -14.31
N THR A 86 -11.84 2.55 -14.71
CA THR A 86 -12.33 3.48 -15.73
C THR A 86 -12.10 2.93 -17.14
N GLY A 87 -12.89 3.43 -18.09
CA GLY A 87 -12.69 3.19 -19.52
C GLY A 87 -11.51 3.99 -20.09
N LYS A 88 -11.43 4.00 -21.43
CA LYS A 88 -10.34 4.69 -22.18
C LYS A 88 -10.24 6.21 -21.89
N PHE A 89 -11.33 6.83 -21.48
CA PHE A 89 -11.38 8.28 -21.22
C PHE A 89 -11.12 8.64 -19.75
N GLY A 90 -10.89 7.67 -18.87
CA GLY A 90 -10.60 7.94 -17.45
C GLY A 90 -11.76 8.60 -16.68
N ILE A 91 -12.98 8.57 -17.20
CA ILE A 91 -14.15 9.21 -16.57
C ILE A 91 -14.62 8.35 -15.40
N LEU A 92 -14.73 8.97 -14.22
CA LEU A 92 -15.26 8.34 -13.02
C LEU A 92 -16.77 8.44 -12.98
N SER A 93 -17.42 7.33 -12.61
CA SER A 93 -18.86 7.27 -12.35
C SER A 93 -19.21 7.83 -10.96
N GLU A 94 -20.48 8.06 -10.69
CA GLU A 94 -20.97 8.43 -9.36
C GLU A 94 -20.58 7.39 -8.30
N LYS A 95 -20.59 6.10 -8.67
CA LYS A 95 -20.13 5.02 -7.79
C LYS A 95 -18.64 5.14 -7.46
N ASP A 96 -17.80 5.52 -8.42
CA ASP A 96 -16.38 5.74 -8.17
C ASP A 96 -16.15 6.91 -7.23
N TRP A 97 -16.90 8.00 -7.38
CA TRP A 97 -16.84 9.15 -6.49
C TRP A 97 -17.28 8.81 -5.06
N ALA A 98 -18.31 7.95 -4.90
CA ALA A 98 -18.70 7.45 -3.58
C ALA A 98 -17.58 6.64 -2.92
N ILE A 99 -16.85 5.79 -3.69
CA ILE A 99 -15.69 5.03 -3.19
C ILE A 99 -14.53 5.97 -2.81
N VAL A 100 -14.30 7.03 -3.58
CA VAL A 100 -13.31 8.06 -3.25
C VAL A 100 -13.63 8.68 -1.89
N GLN A 101 -14.88 9.12 -1.70
CA GLN A 101 -15.32 9.72 -0.45
C GLN A 101 -15.17 8.76 0.73
N GLU A 102 -15.66 7.52 0.59
CA GLU A 102 -15.50 6.47 1.62
C GLU A 102 -14.03 6.22 1.97
N SER A 103 -13.15 6.20 0.96
CA SER A 103 -11.73 5.97 1.18
C SER A 103 -11.06 7.12 1.95
N MET A 104 -11.51 8.36 1.76
CA MET A 104 -11.02 9.51 2.51
C MET A 104 -11.50 9.48 3.97
N GLU A 105 -12.76 9.09 4.20
CA GLU A 105 -13.34 8.93 5.54
C GLU A 105 -12.62 7.84 6.34
N LEU A 106 -12.28 6.71 5.70
CA LEU A 106 -11.57 5.59 6.35
C LEU A 106 -10.20 5.99 6.94
N VAL A 107 -9.57 7.01 6.41
CA VAL A 107 -8.26 7.48 6.87
C VAL A 107 -8.35 8.88 7.51
N HIS A 108 -9.56 9.38 7.74
CA HIS A 108 -9.85 10.67 8.43
C HIS A 108 -9.16 11.86 7.76
N ILE A 109 -9.45 12.08 6.46
CA ILE A 109 -8.92 13.20 5.68
C ILE A 109 -9.99 13.87 4.80
N GLU A 110 -11.25 13.66 5.07
CA GLU A 110 -12.37 14.25 4.31
C GLU A 110 -12.31 15.77 4.29
N GLU A 111 -11.84 16.40 5.35
CA GLU A 111 -11.66 17.85 5.45
C GLU A 111 -10.55 18.40 4.53
N LEU A 112 -9.70 17.51 4.01
CA LEU A 112 -8.61 17.87 3.09
C LEU A 112 -9.01 17.74 1.61
N ALA A 113 -10.24 17.30 1.30
CA ALA A 113 -10.65 16.93 -0.05
C ALA A 113 -10.24 17.96 -1.12
N GLU A 114 -10.59 19.22 -0.90
CA GLU A 114 -10.36 20.33 -1.84
C GLU A 114 -9.01 21.03 -1.65
N ARG A 115 -8.19 20.54 -0.70
CA ARG A 115 -6.87 21.12 -0.44
C ARG A 115 -5.87 20.66 -1.49
N ASP A 116 -5.03 21.57 -1.95
CA ASP A 116 -3.89 21.28 -2.81
C ASP A 116 -2.96 20.27 -2.12
N PHE A 117 -2.76 19.11 -2.74
CA PHE A 117 -1.94 18.03 -2.20
C PHE A 117 -0.51 18.49 -1.88
N SER A 118 0.07 19.37 -2.71
CA SER A 118 1.44 19.88 -2.50
C SER A 118 1.60 20.64 -1.20
N LYS A 119 0.50 21.26 -0.71
CA LYS A 119 0.45 22.12 0.49
C LYS A 119 0.04 21.37 1.75
N THR A 120 -0.03 20.04 1.72
CA THR A 120 -0.32 19.21 2.89
C THR A 120 0.97 18.80 3.62
N SER A 121 0.86 18.50 4.92
CA SER A 121 1.98 17.96 5.71
C SER A 121 2.36 16.54 5.25
N ASP A 122 3.55 16.08 5.60
CA ASP A 122 3.99 14.71 5.21
C ASP A 122 3.05 13.63 5.77
N GLY A 123 2.55 13.80 7.00
CA GLY A 123 1.55 12.88 7.58
C GLY A 123 0.21 12.89 6.83
N GLN A 124 -0.26 14.08 6.42
CA GLN A 124 -1.46 14.20 5.58
C GLN A 124 -1.24 13.57 4.20
N LYS A 125 -0.09 13.81 3.56
CA LYS A 125 0.29 13.17 2.29
C LYS A 125 0.25 11.65 2.40
N GLN A 126 0.80 11.11 3.49
CA GLN A 126 0.83 9.67 3.69
C GLN A 126 -0.59 9.08 3.81
N ARG A 127 -1.50 9.75 4.53
CA ARG A 127 -2.91 9.33 4.60
C ARG A 127 -3.62 9.46 3.25
N VAL A 128 -3.38 10.52 2.48
CA VAL A 128 -3.91 10.66 1.12
C VAL A 128 -3.44 9.52 0.22
N MET A 129 -2.16 9.14 0.29
CA MET A 129 -1.62 8.01 -0.48
C MET A 129 -2.21 6.67 -0.02
N LEU A 130 -2.48 6.50 1.28
CA LEU A 130 -3.19 5.33 1.79
C LEU A 130 -4.64 5.31 1.30
N ALA A 131 -5.37 6.44 1.36
CA ALA A 131 -6.73 6.55 0.82
C ALA A 131 -6.77 6.20 -0.67
N ARG A 132 -5.82 6.70 -1.46
CA ARG A 132 -5.66 6.36 -2.88
C ARG A 132 -5.50 4.86 -3.08
N ALA A 133 -4.67 4.21 -2.27
CA ALA A 133 -4.44 2.78 -2.36
C ALA A 133 -5.69 1.96 -1.96
N LEU A 134 -6.42 2.39 -0.92
CA LEU A 134 -7.68 1.78 -0.48
C LEU A 134 -8.82 2.01 -1.50
N CYS A 135 -8.86 3.19 -2.13
CA CYS A 135 -9.81 3.55 -3.18
C CYS A 135 -9.76 2.58 -4.38
N GLN A 136 -8.63 1.96 -4.62
CA GLN A 136 -8.46 0.90 -5.63
C GLN A 136 -9.20 -0.39 -5.24
N GLN A 137 -9.66 -0.54 -3.99
CA GLN A 137 -10.32 -1.74 -3.44
C GLN A 137 -9.50 -3.03 -3.68
N PRO A 138 -8.22 -3.06 -3.30
CA PRO A 138 -7.34 -4.19 -3.56
C PRO A 138 -7.60 -5.36 -2.61
N ASP A 139 -7.18 -6.57 -3.01
CA ASP A 139 -7.08 -7.74 -2.13
C ASP A 139 -5.80 -7.67 -1.27
N ILE A 140 -4.74 -7.06 -1.83
CA ILE A 140 -3.43 -6.91 -1.17
C ILE A 140 -2.94 -5.47 -1.33
N ILE A 141 -2.39 -4.92 -0.24
CA ILE A 141 -1.67 -3.65 -0.25
C ILE A 141 -0.19 -3.87 0.10
N VAL A 142 0.69 -3.27 -0.68
CA VAL A 142 2.14 -3.27 -0.44
C VAL A 142 2.58 -1.88 -0.02
N LEU A 143 3.23 -1.78 1.14
CA LEU A 143 3.64 -0.52 1.75
C LEU A 143 5.16 -0.54 2.00
N ASP A 144 5.89 0.36 1.37
CA ASP A 144 7.33 0.48 1.60
C ASP A 144 7.61 1.65 2.54
N GLU A 145 8.05 1.33 3.77
CA GLU A 145 8.37 2.27 4.84
C GLU A 145 7.27 3.33 5.09
N PRO A 146 5.99 2.93 5.26
CA PRO A 146 4.88 3.88 5.27
C PRO A 146 4.89 4.85 6.45
N THR A 147 5.73 4.63 7.44
CA THR A 147 5.80 5.43 8.66
C THR A 147 7.06 6.30 8.78
N SER A 148 7.97 6.27 7.80
CA SER A 148 9.34 6.84 7.89
C SER A 148 9.39 8.34 8.19
N PHE A 149 8.36 9.12 7.83
CA PHE A 149 8.35 10.58 8.00
C PHE A 149 7.28 11.04 8.99
N LEU A 150 6.74 10.10 9.78
CA LEU A 150 5.67 10.39 10.74
C LEU A 150 6.23 10.47 12.16
N ASP A 151 5.71 11.36 12.98
CA ASP A 151 5.92 11.29 14.42
C ASP A 151 5.17 10.07 15.02
N ILE A 152 5.49 9.72 16.26
CA ILE A 152 4.99 8.50 16.90
C ILE A 152 3.45 8.43 16.95
N ARG A 153 2.77 9.55 17.17
CA ARG A 153 1.31 9.60 17.24
C ARG A 153 0.71 9.23 15.89
N TYR A 154 1.19 9.85 14.81
CA TYR A 154 0.71 9.59 13.45
C TYR A 154 1.09 8.20 12.95
N LYS A 155 2.26 7.65 13.36
CA LYS A 155 2.63 6.26 13.10
C LYS A 155 1.62 5.29 13.68
N LEU A 156 1.28 5.44 14.96
CA LEU A 156 0.33 4.56 15.64
C LEU A 156 -1.07 4.64 15.01
N GLU A 157 -1.52 5.85 14.68
CA GLU A 157 -2.81 6.06 14.03
C GLU A 157 -2.85 5.42 12.64
N PHE A 158 -1.83 5.63 11.81
CA PHE A 158 -1.69 5.03 10.49
C PHE A 158 -1.71 3.49 10.55
N LEU A 159 -0.93 2.91 11.46
CA LEU A 159 -0.88 1.46 11.65
C LEU A 159 -2.20 0.89 12.19
N SER A 160 -2.90 1.63 13.04
CA SER A 160 -4.24 1.25 13.52
C SER A 160 -5.27 1.19 12.39
N ILE A 161 -5.24 2.14 11.46
CA ILE A 161 -6.10 2.12 10.26
C ILE A 161 -5.83 0.86 9.44
N ILE A 162 -4.56 0.55 9.17
CA ILE A 162 -4.16 -0.64 8.40
C ILE A 162 -4.64 -1.92 9.11
N GLN A 163 -4.42 -2.03 10.42
CA GLN A 163 -4.85 -3.18 11.19
C GLN A 163 -6.38 -3.36 11.19
N ASN A 164 -7.12 -2.26 11.32
CA ASN A 164 -8.57 -2.29 11.21
C ASN A 164 -9.02 -2.77 9.84
N MET A 165 -8.43 -2.27 8.74
CA MET A 165 -8.75 -2.69 7.39
C MET A 165 -8.45 -4.16 7.13
N SER A 166 -7.32 -4.66 7.63
CA SER A 166 -6.97 -6.08 7.54
C SER A 166 -8.04 -6.96 8.20
N ARG A 167 -8.47 -6.60 9.41
CA ARG A 167 -9.44 -7.39 10.19
C ARG A 167 -10.86 -7.27 9.69
N THR A 168 -11.33 -6.07 9.32
CA THR A 168 -12.74 -5.84 8.97
C THR A 168 -13.05 -6.08 7.50
N ARG A 169 -12.08 -5.85 6.62
CA ARG A 169 -12.24 -5.99 5.16
C ARG A 169 -11.41 -7.12 4.56
N HIS A 170 -10.72 -7.91 5.41
CA HIS A 170 -9.83 -8.99 4.99
C HIS A 170 -8.75 -8.53 3.99
N LEU A 171 -8.29 -7.28 4.14
CA LEU A 171 -7.20 -6.74 3.35
C LEU A 171 -5.89 -7.38 3.78
N SER A 172 -5.21 -8.04 2.86
CA SER A 172 -3.87 -8.57 3.11
C SER A 172 -2.84 -7.46 2.98
N VAL A 173 -1.84 -7.42 3.87
CA VAL A 173 -0.85 -6.34 3.91
C VAL A 173 0.55 -6.90 3.92
N ILE A 174 1.39 -6.41 3.02
CA ILE A 174 2.85 -6.62 3.08
C ILE A 174 3.49 -5.25 3.24
N MET A 175 4.28 -5.05 4.29
CA MET A 175 4.95 -3.78 4.49
C MET A 175 6.39 -3.95 4.99
N SER A 176 7.21 -2.93 4.77
CA SER A 176 8.50 -2.79 5.43
C SER A 176 8.40 -1.79 6.59
N LEU A 177 9.01 -2.12 7.72
CA LEU A 177 9.16 -1.22 8.86
C LEU A 177 10.59 -1.26 9.40
N HIS A 178 10.99 -0.16 10.07
CA HIS A 178 12.26 -0.09 10.77
C HIS A 178 12.14 -0.38 12.26
N GLU A 179 10.98 -0.07 12.84
CA GLU A 179 10.74 -0.19 14.28
C GLU A 179 10.21 -1.58 14.62
N LEU A 180 11.04 -2.38 15.31
CA LEU A 180 10.70 -3.73 15.76
C LEU A 180 9.45 -3.78 16.67
N ASP A 181 9.34 -2.81 17.59
CA ASP A 181 8.23 -2.73 18.52
C ASP A 181 6.89 -2.52 17.80
N LEU A 182 6.88 -1.70 16.74
CA LEU A 182 5.70 -1.47 15.93
C LEU A 182 5.37 -2.70 15.08
N ALA A 183 6.38 -3.33 14.49
CA ALA A 183 6.21 -4.57 13.74
C ALA A 183 5.59 -5.67 14.61
N GLY A 184 6.11 -5.87 15.84
CA GLY A 184 5.59 -6.88 16.78
C GLY A 184 4.15 -6.64 17.25
N ARG A 185 3.68 -5.39 17.22
CA ARG A 185 2.31 -5.03 17.64
C ARG A 185 1.26 -5.23 16.55
N ILE A 186 1.64 -5.03 15.29
CA ILE A 186 0.67 -4.98 14.19
C ILE A 186 0.65 -6.25 13.35
N SER A 187 1.76 -6.97 13.26
CA SER A 187 1.95 -8.04 12.28
C SER A 187 1.48 -9.39 12.80
N ASP A 188 0.88 -10.17 11.92
CA ASP A 188 0.63 -11.60 12.12
C ASP A 188 1.89 -12.41 11.80
N LYS A 189 2.74 -11.89 10.90
CA LYS A 189 4.02 -12.48 10.51
C LYS A 189 5.09 -11.41 10.38
N ILE A 190 6.30 -11.75 10.80
CA ILE A 190 7.49 -10.92 10.63
C ILE A 190 8.52 -11.72 9.85
N ALA A 191 9.03 -11.13 8.78
CA ALA A 191 10.10 -11.71 7.99
C ALA A 191 11.37 -10.87 8.17
N CYS A 192 12.42 -11.49 8.69
CA CYS A 192 13.73 -10.85 8.91
C CYS A 192 14.57 -10.92 7.64
N VAL A 193 14.90 -9.78 7.05
CA VAL A 193 15.68 -9.70 5.82
C VAL A 193 17.13 -9.42 6.14
N HIS A 194 18.01 -10.36 5.78
CA HIS A 194 19.47 -10.32 5.98
C HIS A 194 20.21 -10.52 4.67
N GLY A 195 20.35 -9.47 3.86
CA GLY A 195 21.09 -9.55 2.59
C GLY A 195 20.55 -10.62 1.64
N ASP A 196 21.10 -11.83 1.69
CA ASP A 196 20.75 -12.95 0.82
C ASP A 196 19.72 -13.93 1.43
N ARG A 197 19.26 -13.69 2.67
CA ARG A 197 18.32 -14.56 3.41
C ARG A 197 17.12 -13.80 3.95
N VAL A 198 16.03 -14.53 4.08
CA VAL A 198 14.83 -14.10 4.77
C VAL A 198 14.39 -15.23 5.71
N ASP A 199 14.25 -14.91 6.98
CA ASP A 199 13.84 -15.82 8.06
C ASP A 199 12.50 -15.39 8.66
#